data_8f8bcd86522bd45f446686f34014ff3a
#
_entry.id   8f8bcd86522bd45f446686f34014ff3a
#
_cell.length_a   1.000
_cell.length_b   1.000
_cell.length_c   1.000
_cell.angle_alpha   90.00
_cell.angle_beta   90.00
_cell.angle_gamma   90.00
#
_symmetry.space_group_name_H-M   'P 1'
#
loop_
_entity.id
_entity.type
_entity.pdbx_description
1 polymer ?
#
loop_
_entity_poly.entity_id
_entity_poly.type
_entity_poly.pdbx_seq_one_letter_code
_entity_poly.pdbx_strand_id
1 'polypeptide(L)'
;MDALEQKYQRLQEILTQFGRVAVAFSGGVDSTFLLYAAQDTLGGNALAVTAVTAALPQRERQGAEALCAQLGVRRLVYPLDVLTLPAFQTNPPDRCYHCKRALFQGMLTLAQEAGFPTLVDGSNVDDTGDYRPGMRALAELGIQSPLLAAGLTKADIRALSHRFHLPTWDQPSAACLASRIPYGEAITGEKLALVEQAEQFLAGLGLTQLRVRLHGGNLARIEVPPEQLEVVLTHRTGIVQTLTGLGCAYVTVDLAGYQMGSLNKVL
;
A
#
# COMPACT_ATOMS: atom_id res chain seq x y z
N MET A 1 -19.25 -7.17 27.11
CA MET A 1 -18.82 -6.71 25.78
C MET A 1 -17.44 -7.28 25.54
N ASP A 2 -17.21 -7.86 24.39
CA ASP A 2 -15.91 -8.41 23.97
C ASP A 2 -14.88 -7.27 23.80
N ALA A 3 -13.61 -7.54 24.08
CA ALA A 3 -12.53 -6.54 23.96
C ALA A 3 -12.43 -5.96 22.52
N LEU A 4 -12.71 -6.77 21.52
CA LEU A 4 -12.74 -6.34 20.12
C LEU A 4 -13.88 -5.35 19.85
N GLU A 5 -15.04 -5.60 20.42
CA GLU A 5 -16.20 -4.70 20.31
C GLU A 5 -15.96 -3.37 20.99
N GLN A 6 -15.28 -3.36 22.15
CA GLN A 6 -14.89 -2.11 22.83
C GLN A 6 -13.96 -1.25 21.97
N LYS A 7 -12.97 -1.88 21.30
CA LYS A 7 -12.07 -1.17 20.37
C LYS A 7 -12.83 -0.60 19.16
N TYR A 8 -13.79 -1.35 18.61
CA TYR A 8 -14.61 -0.86 17.51
C TYR A 8 -15.48 0.31 17.92
N GLN A 9 -16.15 0.25 19.08
CA GLN A 9 -16.90 1.39 19.63
C GLN A 9 -16.00 2.61 19.85
N ARG A 10 -14.78 2.39 20.38
CA ARG A 10 -13.82 3.47 20.55
C ARG A 10 -13.46 4.14 19.22
N LEU A 11 -13.31 3.35 18.15
CA LEU A 11 -13.10 3.88 16.79
C LEU A 11 -14.29 4.74 16.35
N GLN A 12 -15.52 4.26 16.54
CA GLN A 12 -16.74 5.01 16.18
C GLN A 12 -16.86 6.34 16.96
N GLU A 13 -16.52 6.34 18.25
CA GLU A 13 -16.47 7.56 19.06
C GLU A 13 -15.46 8.57 18.50
N ILE A 14 -14.24 8.12 18.15
CA ILE A 14 -13.19 8.97 17.57
C ILE A 14 -13.67 9.56 16.23
N LEU A 15 -14.25 8.74 15.36
CA LEU A 15 -14.79 9.21 14.09
C LEU A 15 -15.92 10.22 14.27
N THR A 16 -16.82 9.98 15.22
CA THR A 16 -17.93 10.89 15.56
C THR A 16 -17.40 12.25 16.01
N GLN A 17 -16.32 12.31 16.79
CA GLN A 17 -15.70 13.56 17.23
C GLN A 17 -15.13 14.38 16.07
N PHE A 18 -14.67 13.74 14.99
CA PHE A 18 -14.21 14.43 13.80
C PHE A 18 -15.36 14.99 12.95
N GLY A 19 -16.54 14.39 13.00
CA GLY A 19 -17.75 14.81 12.31
C GLY A 19 -17.70 14.61 10.79
N ARG A 20 -16.66 15.09 10.10
CA ARG A 20 -16.43 14.90 8.66
C ARG A 20 -14.99 14.49 8.41
N VAL A 21 -14.80 13.33 7.77
CA VAL A 21 -13.45 12.78 7.54
C VAL A 21 -13.23 12.40 6.07
N ALA A 22 -12.03 12.69 5.60
CA ALA A 22 -11.49 12.10 4.39
C ALA A 22 -10.51 10.97 4.79
N VAL A 23 -10.69 9.80 4.25
CA VAL A 23 -9.81 8.65 4.47
C VAL A 23 -8.78 8.59 3.35
N ALA A 24 -7.48 8.60 3.70
CA ALA A 24 -6.40 8.29 2.76
C ALA A 24 -6.50 6.81 2.35
N PHE A 25 -7.14 6.56 1.22
CA PHE A 25 -7.62 5.25 0.82
C PHE A 25 -6.72 4.60 -0.22
N SER A 26 -6.09 3.48 0.14
CA SER A 26 -5.21 2.70 -0.73
C SER A 26 -5.85 1.42 -1.29
N GLY A 27 -7.02 1.00 -0.77
CA GLY A 27 -7.63 -0.29 -1.09
C GLY A 27 -7.05 -1.49 -0.32
N GLY A 28 -6.05 -1.29 0.55
CA GLY A 28 -5.53 -2.32 1.45
C GLY A 28 -6.45 -2.54 2.67
N VAL A 29 -6.24 -3.64 3.41
CA VAL A 29 -7.13 -4.08 4.50
C VAL A 29 -7.41 -2.99 5.53
N ASP A 30 -6.38 -2.25 5.99
CA ASP A 30 -6.53 -1.23 7.03
C ASP A 30 -7.35 -0.04 6.56
N SER A 31 -7.01 0.51 5.39
CA SER A 31 -7.72 1.65 4.82
C SER A 31 -9.15 1.29 4.40
N THR A 32 -9.40 0.05 3.97
CA THR A 32 -10.75 -0.43 3.64
C THR A 32 -11.60 -0.57 4.88
N PHE A 33 -11.06 -1.14 5.96
CA PHE A 33 -11.77 -1.22 7.23
C PHE A 33 -12.06 0.17 7.80
N LEU A 34 -11.08 1.09 7.77
CA LEU A 34 -11.28 2.46 8.22
C LEU A 34 -12.34 3.20 7.41
N LEU A 35 -12.35 3.03 6.07
CA LEU A 35 -13.33 3.65 5.20
C LEU A 35 -14.74 3.10 5.47
N TYR A 36 -14.86 1.78 5.67
CA TYR A 36 -16.11 1.13 6.07
C TYR A 36 -16.61 1.70 7.40
N ALA A 37 -15.77 1.73 8.44
CA ALA A 37 -16.15 2.24 9.76
C ALA A 37 -16.54 3.72 9.71
N ALA A 38 -15.84 4.53 8.90
CA ALA A 38 -16.19 5.93 8.69
C ALA A 38 -17.54 6.09 7.99
N GLN A 39 -17.82 5.28 6.96
CA GLN A 39 -19.11 5.28 6.26
C GLN A 39 -20.25 4.82 7.17
N ASP A 40 -20.04 3.73 7.94
CA ASP A 40 -21.02 3.19 8.88
C ASP A 40 -21.36 4.20 9.99
N THR A 41 -20.36 4.94 10.49
CA THR A 41 -20.53 5.90 11.59
C THR A 41 -21.06 7.26 11.13
N LEU A 42 -20.57 7.79 10.00
CA LEU A 42 -20.75 9.17 9.57
C LEU A 42 -21.59 9.33 8.29
N GLY A 43 -21.89 8.23 7.61
CA GLY A 43 -22.66 8.27 6.36
C GLY A 43 -22.00 9.18 5.32
N GLY A 44 -22.76 10.11 4.74
CA GLY A 44 -22.29 11.06 3.73
C GLY A 44 -21.18 12.02 4.17
N ASN A 45 -20.78 12.01 5.45
CA ASN A 45 -19.65 12.74 5.97
C ASN A 45 -18.32 11.95 5.91
N ALA A 46 -18.31 10.78 5.27
CA ALA A 46 -17.10 10.03 4.93
C ALA A 46 -16.75 10.22 3.44
N LEU A 47 -15.47 10.43 3.16
CA LEU A 47 -14.90 10.63 1.83
C LEU A 47 -13.67 9.75 1.67
N ALA A 48 -13.48 9.09 0.54
CA ALA A 48 -12.22 8.45 0.18
C ALA A 48 -11.35 9.39 -0.64
N VAL A 49 -10.08 9.52 -0.31
CA VAL A 49 -9.08 10.20 -1.14
C VAL A 49 -7.99 9.22 -1.52
N THR A 50 -7.88 8.91 -2.80
CA THR A 50 -6.88 7.96 -3.33
C THR A 50 -5.78 8.72 -4.07
N ALA A 51 -4.54 8.57 -3.64
CA ALA A 51 -3.41 9.07 -4.40
C ALA A 51 -3.06 8.09 -5.53
N VAL A 52 -2.86 8.60 -6.74
CA VAL A 52 -2.47 7.83 -7.92
C VAL A 52 -1.09 8.27 -8.38
N THR A 53 -0.16 7.33 -8.43
CA THR A 53 1.24 7.57 -8.82
C THR A 53 1.74 6.44 -9.73
N ALA A 54 2.86 6.67 -10.43
CA ALA A 54 3.55 5.63 -11.20
C ALA A 54 4.08 4.47 -10.33
N ALA A 55 4.20 4.67 -9.01
CA ALA A 55 4.68 3.65 -8.08
C ALA A 55 3.55 2.82 -7.46
N LEU A 56 2.28 3.14 -7.73
CA LEU A 56 1.11 2.37 -7.30
C LEU A 56 0.74 1.35 -8.37
N PRO A 57 0.74 0.03 -8.07
CA PRO A 57 0.32 -0.98 -9.03
C PRO A 57 -1.08 -0.72 -9.60
N GLN A 58 -1.27 -0.96 -10.89
CA GLN A 58 -2.55 -0.73 -11.57
C GLN A 58 -3.70 -1.53 -10.93
N ARG A 59 -3.44 -2.78 -10.53
CA ARG A 59 -4.42 -3.62 -9.84
C ARG A 59 -4.93 -2.99 -8.53
N GLU A 60 -4.05 -2.34 -7.77
CA GLU A 60 -4.42 -1.65 -6.51
C GLU A 60 -5.32 -0.44 -6.79
N ARG A 61 -5.01 0.31 -7.85
CA ARG A 61 -5.83 1.45 -8.28
C ARG A 61 -7.24 1.03 -8.68
N GLN A 62 -7.35 -0.05 -9.49
CA GLN A 62 -8.65 -0.59 -9.92
C GLN A 62 -9.42 -1.18 -8.74
N GLY A 63 -8.75 -1.90 -7.85
CA GLY A 63 -9.35 -2.44 -6.63
C GLY A 63 -9.91 -1.37 -5.72
N ALA A 64 -9.17 -0.28 -5.51
CA ALA A 64 -9.64 0.86 -4.70
C ALA A 64 -10.90 1.53 -5.29
N GLU A 65 -10.99 1.64 -6.60
CA GLU A 65 -12.18 2.17 -7.28
C GLU A 65 -13.41 1.29 -7.07
N ALA A 66 -13.27 -0.02 -7.32
CA ALA A 66 -14.35 -0.98 -7.14
C ALA A 66 -14.85 -1.03 -5.68
N LEU A 67 -13.93 -0.99 -4.71
CA LEU A 67 -14.27 -0.98 -3.28
C LEU A 67 -15.06 0.27 -2.87
N CYS A 68 -14.67 1.45 -3.35
CA CYS A 68 -15.43 2.67 -3.07
C CYS A 68 -16.86 2.61 -3.63
N ALA A 69 -17.02 2.08 -4.84
CA ALA A 69 -18.33 1.87 -5.45
C ALA A 69 -19.18 0.87 -4.63
N GLN A 70 -18.57 -0.25 -4.20
CA GLN A 70 -19.23 -1.26 -3.37
C GLN A 70 -19.68 -0.71 -2.01
N LEU A 71 -18.84 0.12 -1.37
CA LEU A 71 -19.14 0.74 -0.08
C LEU A 71 -20.07 1.96 -0.19
N GLY A 72 -20.42 2.40 -1.40
CA GLY A 72 -21.23 3.59 -1.63
C GLY A 72 -20.58 4.88 -1.15
N VAL A 73 -19.23 4.95 -1.13
CA VAL A 73 -18.49 6.11 -0.66
C VAL A 73 -17.97 6.93 -1.84
N ARG A 74 -18.20 8.24 -1.78
CA ARG A 74 -17.62 9.19 -2.74
C ARG A 74 -16.09 9.12 -2.68
N ARG A 75 -15.45 9.06 -3.86
CA ARG A 75 -13.99 9.04 -4.00
C ARG A 75 -13.48 10.27 -4.76
N LEU A 76 -12.40 10.86 -4.24
CA LEU A 76 -11.58 11.83 -4.97
C LEU A 76 -10.22 11.17 -5.29
N VAL A 77 -9.67 11.56 -6.44
CA VAL A 77 -8.37 11.07 -6.91
C VAL A 77 -7.39 12.24 -6.91
N TYR A 78 -6.26 12.05 -6.21
CA TYR A 78 -5.14 12.98 -6.22
C TYR A 78 -4.01 12.39 -7.10
N PRO A 79 -3.79 12.90 -8.31
CA PRO A 79 -2.67 12.48 -9.14
C PRO A 79 -1.38 13.16 -8.67
N LEU A 80 -0.31 12.37 -8.48
CA LEU A 80 1.02 12.90 -8.22
C LEU A 80 2.04 12.18 -9.09
N ASP A 81 2.77 12.92 -9.90
CA ASP A 81 3.95 12.38 -10.56
C ASP A 81 5.12 12.35 -9.56
N VAL A 82 5.28 11.22 -8.87
CA VAL A 82 6.37 11.01 -7.90
C VAL A 82 7.76 11.05 -8.54
N LEU A 83 7.84 10.87 -9.88
CA LEU A 83 9.10 10.95 -10.61
C LEU A 83 9.59 12.39 -10.80
N THR A 84 8.80 13.40 -10.46
CA THR A 84 9.23 14.79 -10.37
C THR A 84 9.87 15.16 -9.03
N LEU A 85 9.80 14.26 -8.04
CA LEU A 85 10.39 14.47 -6.72
C LEU A 85 11.85 13.98 -6.70
N PRO A 86 12.85 14.85 -6.59
CA PRO A 86 14.26 14.43 -6.61
C PRO A 86 14.60 13.39 -5.52
N ALA A 87 14.07 13.59 -4.31
CA ALA A 87 14.25 12.64 -3.22
C ALA A 87 13.55 11.27 -3.45
N PHE A 88 12.58 11.18 -4.36
CA PHE A 88 12.03 9.90 -4.77
C PHE A 88 12.92 9.23 -5.83
N GLN A 89 13.37 9.99 -6.83
CA GLN A 89 14.21 9.47 -7.92
C GLN A 89 15.54 8.92 -7.43
N THR A 90 16.21 9.61 -6.51
CA THR A 90 17.52 9.21 -5.97
C THR A 90 17.44 8.01 -5.02
N ASN A 91 16.24 7.66 -4.57
CA ASN A 91 15.95 6.49 -3.76
C ASN A 91 16.79 6.37 -2.47
N PRO A 92 16.86 7.41 -1.62
CA PRO A 92 17.52 7.33 -0.34
C PRO A 92 16.74 6.44 0.67
N PRO A 93 17.37 6.03 1.78
CA PRO A 93 16.68 5.24 2.82
C PRO A 93 15.40 5.89 3.36
N ASP A 94 15.33 7.21 3.42
CA ASP A 94 14.17 7.99 3.85
C ASP A 94 13.22 8.39 2.70
N ARG A 95 13.38 7.81 1.49
CA ARG A 95 12.48 8.04 0.34
C ARG A 95 11.00 8.03 0.73
N CYS A 96 10.59 7.09 1.60
CA CYS A 96 9.19 6.95 2.03
C CYS A 96 8.69 8.18 2.80
N TYR A 97 9.54 8.88 3.55
CA TYR A 97 9.18 10.14 4.20
C TYR A 97 8.85 11.21 3.17
N HIS A 98 9.75 11.46 2.22
CA HIS A 98 9.55 12.48 1.20
C HIS A 98 8.33 12.24 0.32
N CYS A 99 8.15 10.98 -0.10
CA CYS A 99 7.00 10.56 -0.90
C CYS A 99 5.69 10.73 -0.12
N LYS A 100 5.59 10.21 1.11
CA LYS A 100 4.39 10.34 1.94
C LYS A 100 4.07 11.80 2.23
N ARG A 101 5.07 12.62 2.55
CA ARG A 101 4.83 14.04 2.82
C ARG A 101 4.18 14.74 1.62
N ALA A 102 4.69 14.52 0.41
CA ALA A 102 4.09 15.11 -0.80
C ALA A 102 2.68 14.59 -1.08
N LEU A 103 2.47 13.27 -0.97
CA LEU A 103 1.16 12.64 -1.18
C LEU A 103 0.12 13.15 -0.18
N PHE A 104 0.43 13.10 1.11
CA PHE A 104 -0.53 13.47 2.16
C PHE A 104 -0.81 14.96 2.20
N GLN A 105 0.18 15.81 1.89
CA GLN A 105 -0.05 17.24 1.74
C GLN A 105 -1.07 17.54 0.65
N GLY A 106 -0.92 16.93 -0.54
CA GLY A 106 -1.86 17.15 -1.64
C GLY A 106 -3.24 16.54 -1.38
N MET A 107 -3.30 15.34 -0.79
CA MET A 107 -4.58 14.74 -0.39
C MET A 107 -5.30 15.57 0.66
N LEU A 108 -4.59 16.14 1.63
CA LEU A 108 -5.16 17.02 2.65
C LEU A 108 -5.76 18.28 2.03
N THR A 109 -5.03 18.94 1.14
CA THR A 109 -5.53 20.12 0.40
C THR A 109 -6.80 19.77 -0.37
N LEU A 110 -6.78 18.68 -1.15
CA LEU A 110 -7.93 18.23 -1.92
C LEU A 110 -9.15 17.89 -1.04
N ALA A 111 -8.92 17.27 0.12
CA ALA A 111 -9.98 16.97 1.09
C ALA A 111 -10.59 18.26 1.67
N GLN A 112 -9.76 19.23 2.05
CA GLN A 112 -10.19 20.51 2.61
C GLN A 112 -11.01 21.32 1.60
N GLU A 113 -10.57 21.37 0.34
CA GLU A 113 -11.31 22.02 -0.76
C GLU A 113 -12.68 21.36 -1.01
N ALA A 114 -12.79 20.05 -0.75
CA ALA A 114 -14.05 19.31 -0.81
C ALA A 114 -14.92 19.47 0.46
N GLY A 115 -14.48 20.24 1.46
CA GLY A 115 -15.20 20.50 2.71
C GLY A 115 -15.00 19.42 3.79
N PHE A 116 -13.92 18.64 3.70
CA PHE A 116 -13.52 17.63 4.71
C PHE A 116 -12.25 18.11 5.42
N PRO A 117 -12.37 18.70 6.62
CA PRO A 117 -11.24 19.35 7.30
C PRO A 117 -10.20 18.36 7.81
N THR A 118 -10.60 17.12 8.09
CA THR A 118 -9.75 16.09 8.71
C THR A 118 -9.43 15.00 7.71
N LEU A 119 -8.13 14.80 7.44
CA LEU A 119 -7.63 13.63 6.70
C LEU A 119 -7.14 12.60 7.71
N VAL A 120 -7.59 11.35 7.55
CA VAL A 120 -7.21 10.22 8.42
C VAL A 120 -6.52 9.13 7.61
N ASP A 121 -5.62 8.37 8.25
CA ASP A 121 -4.91 7.26 7.63
C ASP A 121 -5.17 5.93 8.36
N GLY A 122 -4.84 4.82 7.71
CA GLY A 122 -5.06 3.46 8.21
C GLY A 122 -3.92 2.91 9.06
N SER A 123 -3.07 3.74 9.67
CA SER A 123 -2.03 3.28 10.58
C SER A 123 -2.64 2.64 11.83
N ASN A 124 -2.07 1.52 12.27
CA ASN A 124 -2.54 0.69 13.39
C ASN A 124 -1.43 0.46 14.42
N VAL A 125 -1.72 -0.28 15.50
CA VAL A 125 -0.79 -0.50 16.62
C VAL A 125 0.51 -1.19 16.16
N ASP A 126 0.44 -2.14 15.23
CA ASP A 126 1.62 -2.89 14.76
C ASP A 126 2.57 -2.03 13.93
N ASP A 127 2.12 -0.86 13.47
CA ASP A 127 2.97 0.08 12.72
C ASP A 127 3.93 0.86 13.61
N THR A 128 3.77 0.85 14.92
CA THR A 128 4.59 1.61 15.88
C THR A 128 5.93 0.93 16.22
N GLY A 129 6.08 -0.35 15.93
CA GLY A 129 7.26 -1.16 16.29
C GLY A 129 8.38 -1.20 15.24
N ASP A 130 8.24 -0.54 14.08
CA ASP A 130 9.18 -0.64 12.96
C ASP A 130 9.74 0.74 12.57
N TYR A 131 10.94 0.74 11.95
CA TYR A 131 11.50 1.95 11.33
C TYR A 131 10.65 2.38 10.13
N ARG A 132 9.74 3.32 10.37
CA ARG A 132 8.81 3.82 9.35
C ARG A 132 8.93 5.34 9.18
N PRO A 133 9.89 5.81 8.38
CA PRO A 133 10.09 7.25 8.17
C PRO A 133 8.83 7.96 7.67
N GLY A 134 7.92 7.24 7.02
CA GLY A 134 6.64 7.79 6.59
C GLY A 134 5.70 8.19 7.73
N MET A 135 5.79 7.62 8.94
CA MET A 135 4.98 8.03 10.09
C MET A 135 5.32 9.44 10.57
N ARG A 136 6.61 9.84 10.48
CA ARG A 136 7.04 11.20 10.78
C ARG A 136 6.34 12.23 9.88
N ALA A 137 6.21 11.93 8.58
CA ALA A 137 5.52 12.81 7.65
C ALA A 137 4.03 13.01 8.01
N LEU A 138 3.34 11.95 8.47
CA LEU A 138 1.95 12.04 8.90
C LEU A 138 1.80 12.92 10.13
N ALA A 139 2.67 12.73 11.14
CA ALA A 139 2.66 13.53 12.36
C ALA A 139 2.91 15.01 12.08
N GLU A 140 3.90 15.34 11.24
CA GLU A 140 4.22 16.72 10.83
C GLU A 140 3.06 17.42 10.11
N LEU A 141 2.24 16.66 9.38
CA LEU A 141 1.06 17.17 8.66
C LEU A 141 -0.23 17.16 9.50
N GLY A 142 -0.17 16.69 10.75
CA GLY A 142 -1.34 16.58 11.60
C GLY A 142 -2.37 15.54 11.16
N ILE A 143 -1.95 14.57 10.34
CA ILE A 143 -2.81 13.47 9.89
C ILE A 143 -3.18 12.59 11.08
N GLN A 144 -4.46 12.31 11.23
CA GLN A 144 -4.96 11.51 12.34
C GLN A 144 -4.99 10.02 11.98
N SER A 145 -4.69 9.15 12.97
CA SER A 145 -4.67 7.69 12.81
C SER A 145 -5.70 7.04 13.76
N PRO A 146 -7.00 7.01 13.39
CA PRO A 146 -8.07 6.56 14.28
C PRO A 146 -7.93 5.09 14.72
N LEU A 147 -7.44 4.20 13.84
CA LEU A 147 -7.23 2.79 14.17
C LEU A 147 -6.18 2.63 15.28
N LEU A 148 -5.08 3.38 15.16
CA LEU A 148 -4.04 3.44 16.20
C LEU A 148 -4.58 4.01 17.50
N ALA A 149 -5.33 5.11 17.46
CA ALA A 149 -5.91 5.76 18.64
C ALA A 149 -6.96 4.89 19.33
N ALA A 150 -7.66 4.02 18.59
CA ALA A 150 -8.59 3.03 19.13
C ALA A 150 -7.89 1.75 19.64
N GLY A 151 -6.55 1.64 19.50
CA GLY A 151 -5.79 0.48 19.95
C GLY A 151 -6.01 -0.79 19.11
N LEU A 152 -6.37 -0.63 17.82
CA LEU A 152 -6.60 -1.74 16.91
C LEU A 152 -5.27 -2.27 16.35
N THR A 153 -5.07 -3.58 16.50
CA THR A 153 -3.98 -4.32 15.86
C THR A 153 -4.37 -4.80 14.46
N LYS A 154 -3.40 -5.26 13.68
CA LYS A 154 -3.66 -5.87 12.38
C LYS A 154 -4.57 -7.09 12.48
N ALA A 155 -4.41 -7.88 13.53
CA ALA A 155 -5.26 -9.04 13.82
C ALA A 155 -6.71 -8.62 14.11
N ASP A 156 -6.90 -7.58 14.93
CA ASP A 156 -8.22 -7.01 15.22
C ASP A 156 -8.91 -6.50 13.96
N ILE A 157 -8.17 -5.76 13.12
CA ILE A 157 -8.69 -5.20 11.86
C ILE A 157 -9.12 -6.33 10.91
N ARG A 158 -8.33 -7.40 10.78
CA ARG A 158 -8.70 -8.56 9.95
C ARG A 158 -9.94 -9.27 10.48
N ALA A 159 -10.02 -9.48 11.80
CA ALA A 159 -11.18 -10.11 12.45
C ALA A 159 -12.46 -9.30 12.22
N LEU A 160 -12.40 -7.98 12.40
CA LEU A 160 -13.54 -7.09 12.14
C LEU A 160 -13.87 -7.02 10.64
N SER A 161 -12.87 -6.95 9.76
CA SER A 161 -13.07 -6.98 8.31
C SER A 161 -13.76 -8.26 7.85
N HIS A 162 -13.38 -9.42 8.40
CA HIS A 162 -14.04 -10.69 8.13
C HIS A 162 -15.49 -10.69 8.64
N ARG A 163 -15.73 -10.21 9.87
CA ARG A 163 -17.06 -10.08 10.48
C ARG A 163 -18.00 -9.20 9.65
N PHE A 164 -17.48 -8.12 9.07
CA PHE A 164 -18.24 -7.20 8.20
C PHE A 164 -18.21 -7.58 6.71
N HIS A 165 -17.73 -8.79 6.39
CA HIS A 165 -17.67 -9.32 5.03
C HIS A 165 -16.92 -8.41 4.03
N LEU A 166 -15.89 -7.70 4.51
CA LEU A 166 -15.06 -6.88 3.63
C LEU A 166 -14.13 -7.78 2.79
N PRO A 167 -14.08 -7.62 1.46
CA PRO A 167 -13.35 -8.54 0.58
C PRO A 167 -11.83 -8.50 0.75
N THR A 168 -11.31 -7.52 1.50
CA THR A 168 -9.88 -7.32 1.73
C THR A 168 -9.36 -7.97 3.02
N TRP A 169 -10.20 -8.67 3.79
CA TRP A 169 -9.87 -9.16 5.12
C TRP A 169 -8.63 -10.06 5.19
N ASP A 170 -8.36 -10.87 4.17
CA ASP A 170 -7.21 -11.77 4.05
C ASP A 170 -6.13 -11.28 3.08
N GLN A 171 -6.34 -10.11 2.46
CA GLN A 171 -5.45 -9.57 1.44
C GLN A 171 -4.02 -9.38 1.98
N PRO A 172 -2.99 -9.83 1.26
CA PRO A 172 -1.60 -9.55 1.61
C PRO A 172 -1.30 -8.06 1.62
N SER A 173 -0.30 -7.65 2.40
CA SER A 173 0.15 -6.26 2.40
C SER A 173 0.68 -5.87 1.02
N ALA A 174 0.04 -4.87 0.42
CA ALA A 174 0.53 -4.25 -0.79
C ALA A 174 1.71 -3.32 -0.47
N ALA A 175 2.72 -3.35 -1.31
CA ALA A 175 3.87 -2.47 -1.20
C ALA A 175 4.10 -1.73 -2.52
N CYS A 176 4.47 -0.46 -2.43
CA CYS A 176 4.84 0.41 -3.53
C CYS A 176 5.88 -0.24 -4.46
N LEU A 177 5.72 -0.14 -5.80
CA LEU A 177 6.65 -0.70 -6.79
C LEU A 177 8.09 -0.23 -6.58
N ALA A 178 8.29 1.00 -6.11
CA ALA A 178 9.62 1.53 -5.80
C ALA A 178 10.38 0.70 -4.75
N SER A 179 9.68 -0.07 -3.91
CA SER A 179 10.32 -0.98 -2.95
C SER A 179 11.01 -2.18 -3.61
N ARG A 180 10.91 -2.35 -4.93
CA ARG A 180 11.61 -3.40 -5.69
C ARG A 180 12.97 -2.95 -6.18
N ILE A 181 13.29 -1.67 -6.04
CA ILE A 181 14.54 -1.09 -6.50
C ILE A 181 15.41 -0.82 -5.25
N PRO A 182 16.67 -1.33 -5.20
CA PRO A 182 17.57 -1.14 -4.08
C PRO A 182 17.83 0.34 -3.76
N TYR A 183 18.01 0.64 -2.48
CA TYR A 183 18.37 2.00 -2.06
C TYR A 183 19.64 2.49 -2.76
N GLY A 184 19.65 3.76 -3.14
CA GLY A 184 20.74 4.39 -3.89
C GLY A 184 20.71 4.13 -5.41
N GLU A 185 19.88 3.19 -5.88
CA GLU A 185 19.64 3.06 -7.32
C GLU A 185 18.47 3.96 -7.75
N ALA A 186 18.68 4.71 -8.85
CA ALA A 186 17.67 5.61 -9.37
C ALA A 186 16.36 4.89 -9.72
N ILE A 187 15.24 5.48 -9.28
CA ILE A 187 13.89 5.05 -9.67
C ILE A 187 13.51 5.79 -10.94
N THR A 188 13.19 5.04 -11.99
CA THR A 188 12.69 5.59 -13.25
C THR A 188 11.36 4.99 -13.64
N GLY A 189 10.63 5.63 -14.54
CA GLY A 189 9.36 5.13 -15.05
C GLY A 189 9.52 3.76 -15.73
N GLU A 190 10.61 3.58 -16.49
CA GLU A 190 10.90 2.31 -17.17
C GLU A 190 11.11 1.17 -16.16
N LYS A 191 11.88 1.41 -15.08
CA LYS A 191 12.09 0.40 -14.03
C LYS A 191 10.79 0.04 -13.31
N LEU A 192 9.94 1.02 -12.99
CA LEU A 192 8.64 0.77 -12.37
C LEU A 192 7.73 -0.03 -13.29
N ALA A 193 7.65 0.33 -14.58
CA ALA A 193 6.85 -0.38 -15.57
C ALA A 193 7.35 -1.82 -15.79
N LEU A 194 8.68 -2.02 -15.85
CA LEU A 194 9.27 -3.35 -15.99
C LEU A 194 8.89 -4.25 -14.79
N VAL A 195 9.05 -3.72 -13.57
CA VAL A 195 8.69 -4.46 -12.36
C VAL A 195 7.20 -4.80 -12.34
N GLU A 196 6.33 -3.84 -12.67
CA GLU A 196 4.89 -4.06 -12.69
C GLU A 196 4.49 -5.15 -13.69
N GLN A 197 4.99 -5.08 -14.93
CA GLN A 197 4.69 -6.07 -15.97
C GLN A 197 5.23 -7.44 -15.60
N ALA A 198 6.44 -7.53 -15.03
CA ALA A 198 7.02 -8.78 -14.56
C ALA A 198 6.18 -9.41 -13.42
N GLU A 199 5.79 -8.62 -12.40
CA GLU A 199 4.94 -9.11 -11.31
C GLU A 199 3.54 -9.50 -11.79
N GLN A 200 2.98 -8.77 -12.75
CA GLN A 200 1.68 -9.09 -13.34
C GLN A 200 1.72 -10.42 -14.13
N PHE A 201 2.76 -10.63 -14.93
CA PHE A 201 2.96 -11.90 -15.65
C PHE A 201 3.08 -13.07 -14.68
N LEU A 202 3.92 -12.95 -13.66
CA LEU A 202 4.12 -13.99 -12.64
C LEU A 202 2.84 -14.29 -11.85
N ALA A 203 2.05 -13.27 -11.52
CA ALA A 203 0.75 -13.46 -10.88
C ALA A 203 -0.23 -14.24 -11.76
N GLY A 204 -0.17 -14.05 -13.08
CA GLY A 204 -0.94 -14.84 -14.07
C GLY A 204 -0.60 -16.34 -14.09
N LEU A 205 0.56 -16.74 -13.55
CA LEU A 205 0.95 -18.14 -13.35
C LEU A 205 0.42 -18.74 -12.04
N GLY A 206 -0.39 -18.01 -11.27
CA GLY A 206 -0.94 -18.44 -9.98
C GLY A 206 -0.07 -18.13 -8.77
N LEU A 207 1.00 -17.35 -8.93
CA LEU A 207 1.83 -16.90 -7.81
C LEU A 207 1.10 -15.77 -7.04
N THR A 208 0.87 -15.96 -5.74
CA THR A 208 0.02 -15.07 -4.94
C THR A 208 0.80 -14.01 -4.20
N GLN A 209 1.91 -14.38 -3.54
CA GLN A 209 2.79 -13.47 -2.83
C GLN A 209 4.16 -13.46 -3.48
N LEU A 210 4.41 -12.49 -4.32
CA LEU A 210 5.63 -12.41 -5.12
C LEU A 210 6.22 -11.00 -5.14
N ARG A 211 7.52 -10.91 -5.38
CA ARG A 211 8.22 -9.66 -5.69
C ARG A 211 9.26 -9.92 -6.79
N VAL A 212 9.37 -8.97 -7.69
CA VAL A 212 10.48 -8.92 -8.64
C VAL A 212 11.38 -7.75 -8.27
N ARG A 213 12.51 -8.05 -7.62
CA ARG A 213 13.51 -7.03 -7.28
C ARG A 213 14.40 -6.79 -8.49
N LEU A 214 14.58 -5.51 -8.82
CA LEU A 214 15.40 -5.11 -9.95
C LEU A 214 16.71 -4.51 -9.46
N HIS A 215 17.79 -5.27 -9.56
CA HIS A 215 19.15 -4.85 -9.20
C HIS A 215 19.90 -4.25 -10.38
N GLY A 216 21.05 -3.60 -10.10
CA GLY A 216 21.92 -3.00 -11.11
C GLY A 216 22.15 -3.89 -12.34
N GLY A 217 22.19 -3.28 -13.55
CA GLY A 217 22.27 -4.02 -14.81
C GLY A 217 20.99 -4.77 -15.19
N ASN A 218 19.83 -4.39 -14.64
CA ASN A 218 18.54 -5.01 -14.89
C ASN A 218 18.51 -6.52 -14.54
N LEU A 219 19.16 -6.92 -13.45
CA LEU A 219 19.03 -8.26 -12.91
C LEU A 219 17.69 -8.37 -12.15
N ALA A 220 16.81 -9.22 -12.63
CA ALA A 220 15.56 -9.56 -11.94
C ALA A 220 15.80 -10.67 -10.91
N ARG A 221 15.47 -10.44 -9.65
CA ARG A 221 15.46 -11.41 -8.57
C ARG A 221 14.01 -11.66 -8.12
N ILE A 222 13.50 -12.84 -8.43
CA ILE A 222 12.14 -13.28 -8.10
C ILE A 222 12.14 -13.81 -6.66
N GLU A 223 11.28 -13.24 -5.82
CA GLU A 223 11.00 -13.70 -4.46
C GLU A 223 9.57 -14.24 -4.43
N VAL A 224 9.40 -15.49 -4.03
CA VAL A 224 8.11 -16.17 -3.82
C VAL A 224 8.16 -16.96 -2.51
N PRO A 225 7.05 -17.32 -1.87
CA PRO A 225 7.05 -18.25 -0.76
C PRO A 225 7.72 -19.59 -1.15
N PRO A 226 8.41 -20.27 -0.24
CA PRO A 226 9.14 -21.51 -0.54
C PRO A 226 8.27 -22.56 -1.23
N GLU A 227 7.02 -22.69 -0.84
CA GLU A 227 6.03 -23.61 -1.41
C GLU A 227 5.64 -23.29 -2.86
N GLN A 228 5.96 -22.10 -3.36
CA GLN A 228 5.68 -21.68 -4.75
C GLN A 228 6.92 -21.73 -5.65
N LEU A 229 8.09 -22.11 -5.13
CA LEU A 229 9.32 -22.22 -5.93
C LEU A 229 9.20 -23.23 -7.07
N GLU A 230 8.50 -24.34 -6.85
CA GLU A 230 8.27 -25.36 -7.87
C GLU A 230 7.50 -24.81 -9.08
N VAL A 231 6.52 -23.92 -8.85
CA VAL A 231 5.78 -23.23 -9.92
C VAL A 231 6.73 -22.39 -10.78
N VAL A 232 7.65 -21.65 -10.14
CA VAL A 232 8.65 -20.85 -10.87
C VAL A 232 9.56 -21.73 -11.70
N LEU A 233 10.05 -22.84 -11.16
CA LEU A 233 10.93 -23.78 -11.86
C LEU A 233 10.23 -24.47 -13.01
N THR A 234 8.99 -24.88 -12.85
CA THR A 234 8.17 -25.48 -13.89
C THR A 234 7.96 -24.53 -15.09
N HIS A 235 7.74 -23.25 -14.82
CA HIS A 235 7.50 -22.25 -15.86
C HIS A 235 8.77 -21.48 -16.27
N ARG A 236 9.98 -21.93 -15.87
CA ARG A 236 11.24 -21.20 -16.03
C ARG A 236 11.50 -20.67 -17.45
N THR A 237 11.20 -21.45 -18.49
CA THR A 237 11.45 -21.07 -19.89
C THR A 237 10.59 -19.86 -20.26
N GLY A 238 9.29 -19.89 -19.99
CA GLY A 238 8.38 -18.77 -20.26
C GLY A 238 8.71 -17.53 -19.41
N ILE A 239 9.11 -17.72 -18.13
CA ILE A 239 9.52 -16.65 -17.25
C ILE A 239 10.77 -15.94 -17.81
N VAL A 240 11.80 -16.70 -18.18
CA VAL A 240 13.02 -16.11 -18.75
C VAL A 240 12.71 -15.37 -20.04
N GLN A 241 11.98 -15.98 -20.97
CA GLN A 241 11.61 -15.35 -22.24
C GLN A 241 10.84 -14.04 -22.02
N THR A 242 9.84 -14.04 -21.13
CA THR A 242 9.02 -12.86 -20.88
C THR A 242 9.83 -11.76 -20.20
N LEU A 243 10.55 -12.06 -19.11
CA LEU A 243 11.28 -11.03 -18.36
C LEU A 243 12.47 -10.46 -19.16
N THR A 244 13.15 -11.29 -19.97
CA THR A 244 14.19 -10.77 -20.88
C THR A 244 13.59 -9.92 -22.00
N GLY A 245 12.42 -10.30 -22.52
CA GLY A 245 11.66 -9.48 -23.47
C GLY A 245 11.23 -8.12 -22.90
N LEU A 246 11.02 -8.03 -21.57
CA LEU A 246 10.74 -6.79 -20.85
C LEU A 246 12.01 -5.94 -20.59
N GLY A 247 13.21 -6.48 -20.84
CA GLY A 247 14.48 -5.77 -20.68
C GLY A 247 15.33 -6.21 -19.49
N CYS A 248 15.00 -7.34 -18.81
CA CYS A 248 15.88 -7.92 -17.80
C CYS A 248 17.09 -8.58 -18.49
N ALA A 249 18.32 -8.29 -18.01
CA ALA A 249 19.52 -8.94 -18.50
C ALA A 249 19.68 -10.36 -17.94
N TYR A 250 19.28 -10.55 -16.69
CA TYR A 250 19.30 -11.85 -16.01
C TYR A 250 18.02 -12.04 -15.19
N VAL A 251 17.57 -13.29 -15.10
CA VAL A 251 16.43 -13.70 -14.28
C VAL A 251 16.91 -14.73 -13.28
N THR A 252 16.74 -14.42 -11.99
CA THR A 252 17.20 -15.25 -10.86
C THR A 252 16.06 -15.46 -9.88
N VAL A 253 16.19 -16.47 -9.02
CA VAL A 253 15.27 -16.77 -7.92
C VAL A 253 16.02 -16.61 -6.61
N ASP A 254 15.40 -15.95 -5.64
CA ASP A 254 15.92 -15.89 -4.27
C ASP A 254 15.62 -17.21 -3.55
N LEU A 255 16.65 -17.97 -3.20
CA LEU A 255 16.50 -19.25 -2.50
C LEU A 255 15.95 -19.11 -1.08
N ALA A 256 16.11 -17.92 -0.46
CA ALA A 256 15.50 -17.62 0.84
C ALA A 256 14.00 -17.34 0.76
N GLY A 257 13.48 -17.21 -0.47
CA GLY A 257 12.09 -16.90 -0.73
C GLY A 257 11.68 -15.48 -0.35
N TYR A 258 10.37 -15.24 -0.36
CA TYR A 258 9.81 -13.95 0.01
C TYR A 258 10.01 -13.67 1.51
N GLN A 259 10.60 -12.52 1.81
CA GLN A 259 10.71 -12.00 3.17
C GLN A 259 10.30 -10.52 3.21
N MET A 260 9.45 -10.17 4.18
CA MET A 260 9.08 -8.77 4.39
C MET A 260 10.33 -7.96 4.74
N GLY A 261 10.49 -6.80 4.09
CA GLY A 261 11.64 -5.93 4.36
C GLY A 261 12.99 -6.46 3.86
N SER A 262 13.02 -7.44 2.93
CA SER A 262 14.28 -8.04 2.45
C SER A 262 15.32 -7.04 1.95
N LEU A 263 14.90 -5.90 1.37
CA LEU A 263 15.81 -4.82 0.94
C LEU A 263 16.34 -3.95 2.10
N ASN A 264 15.75 -4.03 3.30
CA ASN A 264 16.24 -3.28 4.46
C ASN A 264 17.48 -3.96 5.11
N LYS A 265 17.81 -5.19 4.70
CA LYS A 265 19.00 -5.92 5.21
C LYS A 265 20.33 -5.23 4.89
N VAL A 266 20.31 -4.25 3.97
CA VAL A 266 21.52 -3.51 3.54
C VAL A 266 21.57 -2.09 4.12
N LEU A 267 20.63 -1.73 4.99
CA LEU A 267 20.63 -0.52 5.80
C LEU A 267 21.33 -0.79 7.13
#